data_43d41d634a42675d6a4bfad388ddfa23
#
_entry.id   43d41d634a42675d6a4bfad388ddfa23
#
_cell.length_a   1.000
_cell.length_b   1.000
_cell.length_c   1.000
_cell.angle_alpha   90.00
_cell.angle_beta   90.00
_cell.angle_gamma   90.00
#
_symmetry.space_group_name_H-M   'P 1'
#
loop_
_entity.id
_entity.type
_entity.pdbx_description
1 polymer ?
#
loop_
_entity_poly.entity_id
_entity_poly.type
_entity_poly.pdbx_seq_one_letter_code
_entity_poly.pdbx_strand_id
1 'polypeptide(L)'
;MLHRTAKLTPFGRRLLVDRVLIEGWPAATAAEMLGVSRATAYKWLRRYRAEGSAGLEDRSSRPLHRPRALPDREIRRILVARRRLRVGPHRLGPLLGHSRSTVYGVLRRHGLSRLAHADRLTGAPVRYVRERPGELIHVDVKRLGRVPPGGGHRILGDDARRHTQGGYDYLHVAIDDASRVAYVAVRPDELAQSTVTFIEEAVGFFAEQGVRVERVMTDNAWTYTHSTRLAALFGELGIRHLRTRPRRPQTNGKAERFIGTIQREWAYARLFRSNQERLATLPGWVDAYNRRRPHAGLDGMTPMTVLVNKVEENDI
;
A
#
# COMPACT_ATOMS: atom_id res chain seq x y z
N MET A 1 22.68 -7.84 15.14
CA MET A 1 21.64 -6.86 15.55
C MET A 1 21.44 -7.00 17.05
N LEU A 2 21.81 -5.99 17.84
CA LEU A 2 21.68 -6.02 19.30
C LEU A 2 20.18 -6.07 19.68
N HIS A 3 19.81 -7.03 20.53
CA HIS A 3 18.46 -7.10 21.05
C HIS A 3 18.21 -5.89 21.97
N ARG A 4 17.14 -5.12 21.71
CA ARG A 4 16.80 -3.87 22.42
C ARG A 4 16.76 -4.00 23.95
N THR A 5 16.54 -5.21 24.47
CA THR A 5 16.46 -5.53 25.90
C THR A 5 17.67 -6.31 26.42
N ALA A 6 18.75 -6.42 25.67
CA ALA A 6 19.96 -7.09 26.12
C ALA A 6 20.62 -6.27 27.22
N LYS A 7 20.73 -6.83 28.46
CA LYS A 7 21.43 -6.17 29.59
C LYS A 7 22.91 -5.99 29.34
N LEU A 8 23.56 -6.87 28.54
CA LEU A 8 24.96 -6.77 28.16
C LEU A 8 25.09 -6.64 26.63
N THR A 9 25.68 -5.56 26.17
CA THR A 9 26.19 -5.38 24.83
C THR A 9 27.45 -6.23 24.61
N PRO A 10 27.96 -6.45 23.39
CA PRO A 10 29.28 -7.05 23.16
C PRO A 10 30.42 -6.39 23.97
N PHE A 11 30.37 -5.07 24.09
CA PHE A 11 31.30 -4.32 24.94
C PHE A 11 31.15 -4.69 26.41
N GLY A 12 29.95 -4.72 26.96
CA GLY A 12 29.72 -5.13 28.36
C GLY A 12 30.11 -6.59 28.64
N ARG A 13 29.97 -7.49 27.66
CA ARG A 13 30.45 -8.86 27.73
C ARG A 13 31.96 -8.92 27.75
N ARG A 14 32.62 -8.10 26.95
CA ARG A 14 34.08 -7.98 26.94
C ARG A 14 34.59 -7.46 28.27
N LEU A 15 34.00 -6.38 28.80
CA LEU A 15 34.36 -5.81 30.09
C LEU A 15 34.21 -6.82 31.22
N LEU A 16 33.14 -7.66 31.22
CA LEU A 16 32.96 -8.73 32.19
C LEU A 16 34.12 -9.76 32.14
N VAL A 17 34.49 -10.14 30.93
CA VAL A 17 35.57 -11.08 30.68
C VAL A 17 36.92 -10.54 31.15
N ASP A 18 37.23 -9.31 30.83
CA ASP A 18 38.48 -8.64 31.17
C ASP A 18 38.64 -8.48 32.69
N ARG A 19 37.56 -8.07 33.36
CA ARG A 19 37.57 -7.99 34.84
C ARG A 19 37.91 -9.33 35.51
N VAL A 20 37.35 -10.43 34.97
CA VAL A 20 37.56 -11.76 35.57
C VAL A 20 38.89 -12.35 35.16
N LEU A 21 39.29 -12.28 33.88
CA LEU A 21 40.45 -13.02 33.36
C LEU A 21 41.73 -12.18 33.42
N ILE A 22 41.66 -10.86 33.37
CA ILE A 22 42.81 -9.95 33.36
C ILE A 22 42.99 -9.29 34.72
N GLU A 23 41.90 -8.71 35.28
CA GLU A 23 41.96 -8.00 36.56
C GLU A 23 41.78 -8.93 37.79
N GLY A 24 41.48 -10.20 37.59
CA GLY A 24 41.38 -11.24 38.65
C GLY A 24 40.13 -11.14 39.53
N TRP A 25 39.08 -10.43 39.09
CA TRP A 25 37.87 -10.30 39.91
C TRP A 25 37.12 -11.63 40.03
N PRO A 26 36.50 -11.92 41.21
CA PRO A 26 35.54 -13.01 41.28
C PRO A 26 34.40 -12.84 40.28
N ALA A 27 34.05 -13.88 39.54
CA ALA A 27 32.97 -13.82 38.53
C ALA A 27 31.61 -13.39 39.11
N ALA A 28 31.38 -13.67 40.41
CA ALA A 28 30.17 -13.21 41.11
C ALA A 28 30.15 -11.68 41.25
N THR A 29 31.25 -11.08 41.66
CA THR A 29 31.40 -9.62 41.83
C THR A 29 31.29 -8.88 40.47
N ALA A 30 31.97 -9.42 39.45
CA ALA A 30 31.87 -8.86 38.09
C ALA A 30 30.42 -8.93 37.53
N ALA A 31 29.68 -9.99 37.82
CA ALA A 31 28.28 -10.14 37.46
C ALA A 31 27.38 -9.10 38.13
N GLU A 32 27.55 -8.94 39.45
CA GLU A 32 26.79 -8.01 40.28
C GLU A 32 27.00 -6.56 39.82
N MET A 33 28.24 -6.15 39.59
CA MET A 33 28.62 -4.82 39.12
C MET A 33 28.03 -4.50 37.71
N LEU A 34 27.78 -5.49 36.88
CA LEU A 34 27.17 -5.35 35.57
C LEU A 34 25.67 -5.64 35.57
N GLY A 35 25.06 -5.84 36.72
CA GLY A 35 23.62 -6.08 36.88
C GLY A 35 23.12 -7.38 36.23
N VAL A 36 23.97 -8.43 36.14
CA VAL A 36 23.62 -9.71 35.54
C VAL A 36 23.78 -10.86 36.54
N SER A 37 23.12 -11.97 36.24
CA SER A 37 23.25 -13.17 37.10
C SER A 37 24.61 -13.83 36.94
N ARG A 38 25.05 -14.54 38.00
CA ARG A 38 26.27 -15.38 38.00
C ARG A 38 26.27 -16.37 36.83
N ALA A 39 25.12 -16.98 36.53
CA ALA A 39 24.98 -17.91 35.41
C ALA A 39 25.27 -17.20 34.06
N THR A 40 24.87 -15.94 33.92
CA THR A 40 25.17 -15.12 32.71
C THR A 40 26.68 -14.86 32.63
N ALA A 41 27.35 -14.53 33.71
CA ALA A 41 28.80 -14.33 33.75
C ALA A 41 29.55 -15.61 33.32
N TYR A 42 29.25 -16.75 33.96
CA TYR A 42 29.88 -18.02 33.60
C TYR A 42 29.58 -18.46 32.15
N LYS A 43 28.39 -18.15 31.64
CA LYS A 43 28.06 -18.37 30.20
C LYS A 43 29.02 -17.61 29.29
N TRP A 44 29.27 -16.33 29.54
CA TRP A 44 30.13 -15.51 28.69
C TRP A 44 31.61 -15.87 28.87
N LEU A 45 32.07 -16.16 30.07
CA LEU A 45 33.42 -16.65 30.31
C LEU A 45 33.69 -17.99 29.58
N ARG A 46 32.76 -18.94 29.65
CA ARG A 46 32.87 -20.22 28.95
C ARG A 46 32.95 -20.02 27.43
N ARG A 47 32.10 -19.13 26.86
CA ARG A 47 32.11 -18.85 25.45
C ARG A 47 33.39 -18.14 24.97
N TYR A 48 33.89 -17.24 25.79
CA TYR A 48 35.16 -16.57 25.49
C TYR A 48 36.35 -17.51 25.55
N ARG A 49 36.39 -18.41 26.53
CA ARG A 49 37.44 -19.41 26.63
C ARG A 49 37.46 -20.40 25.48
N ALA A 50 36.29 -20.73 24.93
CA ALA A 50 36.14 -21.63 23.79
C ALA A 50 36.43 -21.00 22.43
N GLU A 51 36.07 -19.72 22.25
CA GLU A 51 35.97 -19.10 20.92
C GLU A 51 36.62 -17.69 20.84
N GLY A 52 37.25 -17.26 21.92
CA GLY A 52 37.81 -15.89 21.99
C GLY A 52 36.75 -14.80 21.88
N SER A 53 37.13 -13.68 21.27
CA SER A 53 36.22 -12.53 21.10
C SER A 53 34.99 -12.87 20.25
N ALA A 54 35.07 -13.80 19.30
CA ALA A 54 33.94 -14.26 18.52
C ALA A 54 32.84 -14.90 19.38
N GLY A 55 33.21 -15.51 20.52
CA GLY A 55 32.28 -16.06 21.47
C GLY A 55 31.39 -15.03 22.17
N LEU A 56 31.74 -13.75 22.14
CA LEU A 56 30.97 -12.65 22.72
C LEU A 56 29.93 -12.05 21.79
N GLU A 57 29.94 -12.42 20.52
CA GLU A 57 28.96 -11.99 19.54
C GLU A 57 27.57 -12.64 19.76
N ASP A 58 26.54 -11.97 19.25
CA ASP A 58 25.17 -12.50 19.30
C ASP A 58 25.02 -13.70 18.36
N ARG A 59 24.45 -14.78 18.90
CA ARG A 59 24.09 -15.95 18.12
C ARG A 59 22.62 -15.96 17.79
N SER A 60 22.27 -16.57 16.68
CA SER A 60 20.89 -16.83 16.32
C SER A 60 20.20 -17.66 17.41
N SER A 61 19.05 -17.18 17.89
CA SER A 61 18.19 -17.92 18.80
C SER A 61 17.33 -18.99 18.11
N ARG A 62 17.48 -19.14 16.79
CA ARG A 62 16.71 -20.12 16.02
C ARG A 62 17.12 -21.54 16.39
N PRO A 63 16.18 -22.46 16.64
CA PRO A 63 16.51 -23.85 16.91
C PRO A 63 17.31 -24.46 15.76
N LEU A 64 18.40 -25.14 16.08
CA LEU A 64 19.22 -25.87 15.09
C LEU A 64 18.43 -27.02 14.46
N HIS A 65 17.59 -27.68 15.25
CA HIS A 65 16.74 -28.77 14.79
C HIS A 65 15.28 -28.31 14.73
N ARG A 66 14.62 -28.52 13.59
CA ARG A 66 13.23 -28.14 13.33
C ARG A 66 12.45 -29.32 12.75
N PRO A 67 12.03 -30.26 13.60
CA PRO A 67 11.41 -31.51 13.15
C PRO A 67 10.12 -31.31 12.35
N ARG A 68 9.44 -30.16 12.54
CA ARG A 68 8.20 -29.81 11.83
C ARG A 68 8.42 -28.90 10.61
N ALA A 69 9.69 -28.64 10.22
CA ALA A 69 9.96 -27.87 9.01
C ALA A 69 9.62 -28.70 7.78
N LEU A 70 8.97 -28.06 6.81
CA LEU A 70 8.74 -28.71 5.51
C LEU A 70 10.07 -29.01 4.82
N PRO A 71 10.23 -30.21 4.25
CA PRO A 71 11.38 -30.53 3.40
C PRO A 71 11.45 -29.60 2.20
N ASP A 72 12.67 -29.33 1.72
CA ASP A 72 12.88 -28.43 0.56
C ASP A 72 12.16 -28.89 -0.71
N ARG A 73 11.99 -30.20 -0.89
CA ARG A 73 11.19 -30.74 -2.00
C ARG A 73 9.73 -30.27 -1.97
N GLU A 74 9.12 -30.24 -0.78
CA GLU A 74 7.73 -29.80 -0.63
C GLU A 74 7.61 -28.28 -0.75
N ILE A 75 8.61 -27.54 -0.28
CA ILE A 75 8.68 -26.09 -0.50
C ILE A 75 8.72 -25.82 -2.02
N ARG A 76 9.62 -26.47 -2.76
CA ARG A 76 9.71 -26.35 -4.23
C ARG A 76 8.40 -26.73 -4.91
N ARG A 77 7.75 -27.81 -4.48
CA ARG A 77 6.46 -28.25 -5.03
C ARG A 77 5.37 -27.19 -4.87
N ILE A 78 5.29 -26.55 -3.71
CA ILE A 78 4.38 -25.44 -3.44
C ILE A 78 4.67 -24.25 -4.36
N LEU A 79 5.93 -23.85 -4.50
CA LEU A 79 6.34 -22.72 -5.31
C LEU A 79 6.07 -22.94 -6.81
N VAL A 80 6.35 -24.13 -7.31
CA VAL A 80 6.07 -24.52 -8.71
C VAL A 80 4.57 -24.52 -8.97
N ALA A 81 3.78 -25.15 -8.08
CA ALA A 81 2.34 -25.19 -8.20
C ALA A 81 1.73 -23.76 -8.15
N ARG A 82 2.25 -22.89 -7.29
CA ARG A 82 1.83 -21.48 -7.21
C ARG A 82 2.05 -20.74 -8.53
N ARG A 83 3.21 -20.90 -9.13
CA ARG A 83 3.55 -20.25 -10.41
C ARG A 83 2.73 -20.79 -11.56
N ARG A 84 2.59 -22.12 -11.65
CA ARG A 84 1.89 -22.80 -12.73
C ARG A 84 0.39 -22.58 -12.68
N LEU A 85 -0.25 -22.85 -11.53
CA LEU A 85 -1.70 -22.82 -11.37
C LEU A 85 -2.24 -21.43 -11.06
N ARG A 86 -1.40 -20.52 -10.54
CA ARG A 86 -1.78 -19.15 -10.15
C ARG A 86 -2.97 -19.08 -9.19
N VAL A 87 -3.13 -20.06 -8.33
CA VAL A 87 -4.21 -20.13 -7.33
C VAL A 87 -3.70 -19.87 -5.91
N GLY A 88 -4.57 -19.40 -5.03
CA GLY A 88 -4.24 -19.03 -3.65
C GLY A 88 -4.02 -20.23 -2.72
N PRO A 89 -3.54 -19.97 -1.47
CA PRO A 89 -3.29 -21.00 -0.46
C PRO A 89 -4.51 -21.89 -0.17
N HIS A 90 -5.73 -21.33 -0.25
CA HIS A 90 -6.97 -22.08 -0.06
C HIS A 90 -7.15 -23.25 -1.02
N ARG A 91 -6.73 -23.09 -2.28
CA ARG A 91 -6.80 -24.13 -3.30
C ARG A 91 -5.54 -24.97 -3.34
N LEU A 92 -4.35 -24.36 -3.14
CA LEU A 92 -3.08 -25.08 -3.12
C LEU A 92 -2.98 -26.04 -1.94
N GLY A 93 -3.50 -25.68 -0.78
CA GLY A 93 -3.43 -26.50 0.42
C GLY A 93 -3.99 -27.91 0.19
N PRO A 94 -5.29 -28.04 -0.13
CA PRO A 94 -5.91 -29.35 -0.44
C PRO A 94 -5.24 -30.09 -1.59
N LEU A 95 -4.88 -29.40 -2.67
CA LEU A 95 -4.21 -30.01 -3.84
C LEU A 95 -2.84 -30.63 -3.53
N LEU A 96 -2.15 -30.11 -2.53
CA LEU A 96 -0.78 -30.52 -2.17
C LEU A 96 -0.73 -31.30 -0.85
N GLY A 97 -1.87 -31.50 -0.18
CA GLY A 97 -1.94 -32.19 1.11
C GLY A 97 -1.40 -31.38 2.28
N HIS A 98 -1.42 -30.04 2.20
CA HIS A 98 -0.92 -29.15 3.25
C HIS A 98 -2.01 -28.24 3.79
N SER A 99 -1.85 -27.78 5.04
CA SER A 99 -2.74 -26.76 5.58
C SER A 99 -2.57 -25.44 4.82
N ARG A 100 -3.65 -24.68 4.72
CA ARG A 100 -3.65 -23.34 4.11
C ARG A 100 -2.60 -22.40 4.72
N SER A 101 -2.45 -22.43 6.05
CA SER A 101 -1.48 -21.62 6.78
C SER A 101 -0.04 -22.00 6.46
N THR A 102 0.25 -23.28 6.31
CA THR A 102 1.56 -23.79 5.90
C THR A 102 1.92 -23.28 4.49
N VAL A 103 1.01 -23.45 3.52
CA VAL A 103 1.20 -22.95 2.15
C VAL A 103 1.38 -21.43 2.15
N TYR A 104 0.54 -20.68 2.88
CA TYR A 104 0.68 -19.24 2.99
C TYR A 104 2.03 -18.83 3.59
N GLY A 105 2.47 -19.51 4.65
CA GLY A 105 3.78 -19.25 5.28
C GLY A 105 4.95 -19.46 4.33
N VAL A 106 4.91 -20.53 3.50
CA VAL A 106 5.91 -20.77 2.45
C VAL A 106 5.88 -19.65 1.42
N LEU A 107 4.71 -19.36 0.86
CA LEU A 107 4.56 -18.33 -0.17
C LEU A 107 4.99 -16.94 0.33
N ARG A 108 4.70 -16.60 1.59
CA ARG A 108 5.12 -15.34 2.21
C ARG A 108 6.64 -15.21 2.30
N ARG A 109 7.33 -16.26 2.78
CA ARG A 109 8.81 -16.28 2.87
C ARG A 109 9.50 -16.13 1.53
N HIS A 110 8.86 -16.58 0.46
CA HIS A 110 9.39 -16.52 -0.91
C HIS A 110 8.80 -15.37 -1.76
N GLY A 111 8.12 -14.38 -1.13
CA GLY A 111 7.57 -13.22 -1.83
C GLY A 111 6.41 -13.51 -2.79
N LEU A 112 5.80 -14.71 -2.72
CA LEU A 112 4.74 -15.19 -3.62
C LEU A 112 3.35 -15.21 -2.99
N SER A 113 3.16 -14.55 -1.84
CA SER A 113 1.87 -14.49 -1.14
C SER A 113 0.77 -13.80 -1.95
N ARG A 114 1.12 -12.83 -2.78
CA ARG A 114 0.20 -12.16 -3.70
C ARG A 114 0.42 -12.68 -5.12
N LEU A 115 -0.69 -12.87 -5.87
CA LEU A 115 -0.62 -13.05 -7.32
C LEU A 115 -0.35 -11.68 -7.93
N ALA A 116 0.88 -11.44 -8.35
CA ALA A 116 1.17 -10.28 -9.17
C ALA A 116 0.46 -10.44 -10.53
N HIS A 117 -0.04 -9.34 -11.09
CA HIS A 117 -0.40 -9.29 -12.50
C HIS A 117 0.88 -9.52 -13.29
N ALA A 118 0.99 -10.68 -13.89
CA ALA A 118 2.15 -11.04 -14.68
C ALA A 118 1.79 -11.02 -16.16
N ASP A 119 2.72 -10.60 -16.97
CA ASP A 119 2.66 -10.79 -18.40
C ASP A 119 2.42 -12.27 -18.72
N ARG A 120 1.51 -12.56 -19.65
CA ARG A 120 1.11 -13.93 -19.97
C ARG A 120 2.23 -14.74 -20.66
N LEU A 121 3.12 -14.06 -21.34
CA LEU A 121 4.22 -14.68 -22.10
C LEU A 121 5.44 -14.85 -21.22
N THR A 122 5.86 -13.81 -20.52
CA THR A 122 7.12 -13.78 -19.78
C THR A 122 6.96 -14.18 -18.31
N GLY A 123 5.75 -14.16 -17.76
CA GLY A 123 5.51 -14.36 -16.32
C GLY A 123 5.98 -13.20 -15.43
N ALA A 124 6.58 -12.17 -16.02
CA ALA A 124 7.06 -11.01 -15.30
C ALA A 124 5.89 -10.21 -14.71
N PRO A 125 6.00 -9.68 -13.47
CA PRO A 125 4.98 -8.81 -12.94
C PRO A 125 4.93 -7.52 -13.74
N VAL A 126 3.79 -7.28 -14.41
CA VAL A 126 3.55 -6.01 -15.08
C VAL A 126 3.15 -5.01 -14.01
N ARG A 127 4.12 -4.34 -13.42
CA ARG A 127 3.92 -3.10 -12.66
C ARG A 127 4.35 -1.96 -13.55
N TYR A 128 3.37 -1.18 -13.95
CA TYR A 128 3.58 0.04 -14.66
C TYR A 128 3.30 1.19 -13.70
N VAL A 129 4.34 1.91 -13.37
CA VAL A 129 4.31 3.15 -12.59
C VAL A 129 5.13 4.16 -13.38
N ARG A 130 4.55 5.33 -13.62
CA ARG A 130 5.28 6.44 -14.23
C ARG A 130 6.29 7.01 -13.26
N GLU A 131 7.37 7.52 -13.78
CA GLU A 131 8.47 8.03 -12.96
C GLU A 131 8.19 9.45 -12.48
N ARG A 132 7.62 10.29 -13.36
CA ARG A 132 7.36 11.71 -13.07
C ARG A 132 5.89 12.00 -12.80
N PRO A 133 5.58 12.87 -11.82
CA PRO A 133 4.23 13.42 -11.67
C PRO A 133 3.77 14.14 -12.93
N GLY A 134 2.48 14.04 -13.26
CA GLY A 134 1.89 14.64 -14.43
C GLY A 134 2.09 13.87 -15.75
N GLU A 135 3.05 12.93 -15.79
CA GLU A 135 3.24 12.09 -16.98
C GLU A 135 1.97 11.32 -17.36
N LEU A 136 1.17 10.95 -16.37
CA LEU A 136 -0.12 10.32 -16.58
C LEU A 136 -1.08 10.54 -15.41
N ILE A 137 -2.20 11.16 -15.70
CA ILE A 137 -3.33 11.29 -14.78
C ILE A 137 -4.42 10.31 -15.19
N HIS A 138 -4.88 9.49 -14.24
CA HIS A 138 -6.01 8.60 -14.43
C HIS A 138 -7.30 9.30 -14.02
N VAL A 139 -8.29 9.31 -14.90
CA VAL A 139 -9.60 9.92 -14.66
C VAL A 139 -10.68 8.85 -14.72
N ASP A 140 -11.63 8.95 -13.81
CA ASP A 140 -12.79 8.05 -13.74
C ASP A 140 -13.96 8.74 -13.03
N VAL A 141 -15.17 8.20 -13.17
CA VAL A 141 -16.39 8.72 -12.54
C VAL A 141 -17.06 7.62 -11.75
N LYS A 142 -17.47 7.94 -10.53
CA LYS A 142 -18.23 7.04 -9.66
C LYS A 142 -19.59 7.60 -9.31
N ARG A 143 -20.63 6.91 -9.67
CA ARG A 143 -21.99 7.19 -9.19
C ARG A 143 -22.12 6.77 -7.73
N LEU A 144 -22.55 7.67 -6.89
CA LEU A 144 -22.85 7.44 -5.48
C LEU A 144 -24.33 7.74 -5.24
N GLY A 145 -25.09 6.75 -4.77
CA GLY A 145 -26.48 6.99 -4.34
C GLY A 145 -26.54 8.09 -3.28
N ARG A 146 -27.49 9.02 -3.41
CA ARG A 146 -27.71 10.07 -2.44
C ARG A 146 -28.18 9.50 -1.12
N VAL A 147 -27.77 10.13 -0.03
CA VAL A 147 -28.25 9.82 1.31
C VAL A 147 -29.51 10.64 1.55
N PRO A 148 -30.69 10.02 1.76
CA PRO A 148 -31.92 10.75 1.99
C PRO A 148 -31.89 11.48 3.33
N PRO A 149 -32.75 12.49 3.53
CA PRO A 149 -32.98 13.12 4.84
C PRO A 149 -33.29 12.06 5.91
N GLY A 150 -32.67 12.17 7.07
CA GLY A 150 -32.79 11.20 8.15
C GLY A 150 -31.86 10.01 8.05
N GLY A 151 -31.18 9.83 6.92
CA GLY A 151 -30.22 8.76 6.68
C GLY A 151 -30.68 7.74 5.63
N GLY A 152 -29.78 6.83 5.26
CA GLY A 152 -30.07 5.77 4.31
C GLY A 152 -30.67 4.53 4.96
N HIS A 153 -30.83 3.46 4.16
CA HIS A 153 -31.39 2.17 4.56
C HIS A 153 -30.79 1.61 5.88
N ARG A 154 -29.52 1.86 6.15
CA ARG A 154 -28.87 1.41 7.40
C ARG A 154 -29.34 2.15 8.67
N ILE A 155 -29.99 3.29 8.53
CA ILE A 155 -30.56 4.07 9.64
C ILE A 155 -32.07 3.87 9.68
N LEU A 156 -32.74 3.99 8.54
CA LEU A 156 -34.21 4.02 8.42
C LEU A 156 -34.83 2.65 8.10
N GLY A 157 -34.01 1.61 7.91
CA GLY A 157 -34.50 0.28 7.53
C GLY A 157 -35.23 0.29 6.17
N ASP A 158 -36.24 -0.56 6.01
CA ASP A 158 -37.01 -0.67 4.77
C ASP A 158 -37.89 0.56 4.47
N ASP A 159 -38.22 1.37 5.48
CA ASP A 159 -38.98 2.61 5.29
C ASP A 159 -38.19 3.65 4.46
N ALA A 160 -36.86 3.60 4.47
CA ALA A 160 -36.03 4.44 3.62
C ALA A 160 -36.36 4.32 2.12
N ARG A 161 -36.79 3.14 1.68
CA ARG A 161 -37.17 2.89 0.27
C ARG A 161 -38.44 3.60 -0.16
N ARG A 162 -39.35 3.89 0.77
CA ARG A 162 -40.64 4.52 0.50
C ARG A 162 -40.54 6.04 0.35
N HIS A 163 -39.48 6.65 0.90
CA HIS A 163 -39.31 8.11 0.97
C HIS A 163 -38.15 8.65 0.16
N THR A 164 -37.44 7.81 -0.59
CA THR A 164 -36.28 8.25 -1.37
C THR A 164 -36.68 8.73 -2.77
N GLN A 165 -36.68 10.03 -2.97
CA GLN A 165 -36.37 10.57 -4.29
C GLN A 165 -34.91 10.19 -4.57
N GLY A 166 -34.73 8.96 -5.09
CA GLY A 166 -33.42 8.41 -5.37
C GLY A 166 -32.76 9.19 -6.48
N GLY A 167 -31.53 9.59 -6.26
CA GLY A 167 -30.67 10.22 -7.24
C GLY A 167 -29.23 9.83 -6.98
N TYR A 168 -28.36 10.25 -7.86
CA TYR A 168 -26.94 9.99 -7.72
C TYR A 168 -26.17 11.30 -7.68
N ASP A 169 -25.08 11.30 -6.92
CA ASP A 169 -23.98 12.24 -7.11
C ASP A 169 -22.93 11.58 -7.97
N TYR A 170 -22.29 12.35 -8.82
CA TYR A 170 -21.24 11.84 -9.70
C TYR A 170 -19.91 12.35 -9.18
N LEU A 171 -19.16 11.43 -8.62
CA LEU A 171 -17.84 11.70 -8.07
C LEU A 171 -16.81 11.54 -9.19
N HIS A 172 -16.34 12.65 -9.72
CA HIS A 172 -15.25 12.67 -10.69
C HIS A 172 -13.92 12.63 -9.94
N VAL A 173 -13.02 11.79 -10.38
CA VAL A 173 -11.72 11.61 -9.75
C VAL A 173 -10.59 11.71 -10.77
N ALA A 174 -9.53 12.40 -10.42
CA ALA A 174 -8.27 12.44 -11.15
C ALA A 174 -7.14 12.03 -10.19
N ILE A 175 -6.32 11.06 -10.58
CA ILE A 175 -5.21 10.58 -9.75
C ILE A 175 -3.94 10.48 -10.56
N ASP A 176 -2.86 11.07 -10.04
CA ASP A 176 -1.55 10.97 -10.66
C ASP A 176 -0.95 9.56 -10.54
N ASP A 177 -0.40 9.08 -11.65
CA ASP A 177 0.18 7.73 -11.72
C ASP A 177 1.42 7.56 -10.85
N ALA A 178 2.27 8.57 -10.73
CA ALA A 178 3.52 8.51 -10.01
C ALA A 178 3.33 8.71 -8.50
N SER A 179 2.73 9.84 -8.11
CA SER A 179 2.61 10.27 -6.71
C SER A 179 1.37 9.73 -5.99
N ARG A 180 0.31 9.37 -6.72
CA ARG A 180 -1.03 9.03 -6.20
C ARG A 180 -1.78 10.24 -5.62
N VAL A 181 -1.31 11.45 -5.83
CA VAL A 181 -2.09 12.65 -5.48
C VAL A 181 -3.39 12.64 -6.26
N ALA A 182 -4.49 12.92 -5.57
CA ALA A 182 -5.82 12.86 -6.13
C ALA A 182 -6.54 14.20 -6.03
N TYR A 183 -7.21 14.58 -7.12
CA TYR A 183 -8.22 15.63 -7.16
C TYR A 183 -9.60 14.99 -7.30
N VAL A 184 -10.59 15.52 -6.59
CA VAL A 184 -11.94 14.95 -6.56
C VAL A 184 -12.96 16.09 -6.55
N ALA A 185 -13.94 16.01 -7.44
CA ALA A 185 -15.07 16.92 -7.43
C ALA A 185 -16.40 16.17 -7.59
N VAL A 186 -17.45 16.68 -6.99
CA VAL A 186 -18.82 16.19 -7.17
C VAL A 186 -19.49 17.01 -8.27
N ARG A 187 -20.09 16.30 -9.22
CA ARG A 187 -20.83 16.91 -10.32
C ARG A 187 -22.28 16.39 -10.37
N PRO A 188 -23.19 17.11 -11.02
CA PRO A 188 -24.59 16.68 -11.13
C PRO A 188 -24.76 15.47 -12.05
N ASP A 189 -23.81 15.25 -12.95
CA ASP A 189 -23.85 14.19 -13.97
C ASP A 189 -22.43 13.80 -14.45
N GLU A 190 -22.38 12.88 -15.41
CA GLU A 190 -21.18 12.43 -16.13
C GLU A 190 -21.17 12.90 -17.59
N LEU A 191 -21.90 13.97 -17.91
CA LEU A 191 -21.99 14.49 -19.27
C LEU A 191 -20.72 15.25 -19.69
N ALA A 192 -20.62 15.54 -20.98
CA ALA A 192 -19.44 16.17 -21.56
C ALA A 192 -19.07 17.50 -20.88
N GLN A 193 -20.05 18.36 -20.57
CA GLN A 193 -19.80 19.64 -19.94
C GLN A 193 -19.21 19.49 -18.53
N SER A 194 -19.83 18.64 -17.69
CA SER A 194 -19.34 18.35 -16.33
C SER A 194 -17.94 17.73 -16.35
N THR A 195 -17.66 16.88 -17.34
CA THR A 195 -16.35 16.25 -17.54
C THR A 195 -15.29 17.25 -17.95
N VAL A 196 -15.59 18.15 -18.90
CA VAL A 196 -14.67 19.21 -19.36
C VAL A 196 -14.28 20.11 -18.18
N THR A 197 -15.28 20.67 -17.49
CA THR A 197 -15.02 21.53 -16.31
C THR A 197 -14.20 20.80 -15.24
N PHE A 198 -14.50 19.53 -14.99
CA PHE A 198 -13.73 18.74 -14.03
C PHE A 198 -12.26 18.59 -14.44
N ILE A 199 -11.99 18.34 -15.72
CA ILE A 199 -10.62 18.17 -16.22
C ILE A 199 -9.85 19.48 -16.18
N GLU A 200 -10.48 20.61 -16.53
CA GLU A 200 -9.90 21.95 -16.39
C GLU A 200 -9.47 22.21 -14.95
N GLU A 201 -10.37 21.98 -13.99
CA GLU A 201 -10.07 22.16 -12.57
C GLU A 201 -8.98 21.20 -12.08
N ALA A 202 -9.00 19.94 -12.51
CA ALA A 202 -7.99 18.97 -12.15
C ALA A 202 -6.60 19.36 -12.67
N VAL A 203 -6.52 19.82 -13.92
CA VAL A 203 -5.25 20.33 -14.49
C VAL A 203 -4.77 21.56 -13.74
N GLY A 204 -5.66 22.50 -13.40
CA GLY A 204 -5.35 23.67 -12.57
C GLY A 204 -4.81 23.26 -11.21
N PHE A 205 -5.48 22.31 -10.53
CA PHE A 205 -5.03 21.77 -9.24
C PHE A 205 -3.61 21.18 -9.32
N PHE A 206 -3.30 20.40 -10.35
CA PHE A 206 -1.95 19.85 -10.51
C PHE A 206 -0.92 20.93 -10.85
N ALA A 207 -1.29 21.94 -11.64
CA ALA A 207 -0.42 23.08 -11.96
C ALA A 207 -0.06 23.90 -10.71
N GLU A 208 -1.01 24.11 -9.79
CA GLU A 208 -0.76 24.74 -8.49
C GLU A 208 0.25 23.96 -7.62
N GLN A 209 0.41 22.66 -7.86
CA GLN A 209 1.41 21.82 -7.19
C GLN A 209 2.73 21.72 -7.98
N GLY A 210 2.95 22.55 -9.01
CA GLY A 210 4.14 22.51 -9.85
C GLY A 210 4.16 21.35 -10.86
N VAL A 211 3.02 20.72 -11.12
CA VAL A 211 2.93 19.54 -11.98
C VAL A 211 2.27 19.87 -13.31
N ARG A 212 3.03 19.73 -14.39
CA ARG A 212 2.48 19.80 -15.76
C ARG A 212 1.87 18.47 -16.16
N VAL A 213 0.59 18.48 -16.53
CA VAL A 213 -0.11 17.28 -17.02
C VAL A 213 0.23 17.03 -18.49
N GLU A 214 0.86 15.89 -18.78
CA GLU A 214 1.22 15.51 -20.16
C GLU A 214 0.17 14.60 -20.80
N ARG A 215 -0.40 13.69 -20.01
CA ARG A 215 -1.35 12.66 -20.50
C ARG A 215 -2.48 12.46 -19.52
N VAL A 216 -3.68 12.28 -20.07
CA VAL A 216 -4.86 11.87 -19.30
C VAL A 216 -5.36 10.53 -19.84
N MET A 217 -5.61 9.59 -18.93
CA MET A 217 -6.19 8.28 -19.24
C MET A 217 -7.62 8.20 -18.72
N THR A 218 -8.54 7.83 -19.60
CA THR A 218 -9.94 7.55 -19.28
C THR A 218 -10.32 6.11 -19.66
N ASP A 219 -11.48 5.67 -19.25
CA ASP A 219 -12.13 4.51 -19.84
C ASP A 219 -12.67 4.84 -21.25
N ASN A 220 -13.44 3.90 -21.84
CA ASN A 220 -14.04 4.06 -23.16
C ASN A 220 -15.50 4.53 -23.10
N ALA A 221 -15.92 5.21 -22.02
CA ALA A 221 -17.26 5.76 -21.95
C ALA A 221 -17.51 6.77 -23.09
N TRP A 222 -18.77 6.82 -23.56
CA TRP A 222 -19.17 7.67 -24.67
C TRP A 222 -18.76 9.14 -24.50
N THR A 223 -18.89 9.65 -23.28
CA THR A 223 -18.54 11.02 -22.89
C THR A 223 -17.08 11.37 -23.18
N TYR A 224 -16.17 10.41 -22.98
CA TYR A 224 -14.74 10.61 -23.25
C TYR A 224 -14.36 10.38 -24.69
N THR A 225 -15.10 9.53 -25.40
CA THR A 225 -14.72 9.09 -26.76
C THR A 225 -15.28 9.94 -27.87
N HIS A 226 -16.43 10.63 -27.65
CA HIS A 226 -17.16 11.34 -28.65
C HIS A 226 -17.36 12.85 -28.36
N SER A 227 -16.79 13.34 -27.25
CA SER A 227 -16.88 14.75 -26.90
C SER A 227 -15.88 15.59 -27.70
N THR A 228 -16.37 16.38 -28.65
CA THR A 228 -15.56 17.36 -29.39
C THR A 228 -15.00 18.45 -28.49
N ARG A 229 -15.76 18.85 -27.45
CA ARG A 229 -15.30 19.84 -26.46
C ARG A 229 -14.12 19.31 -25.65
N LEU A 230 -14.16 18.04 -25.25
CA LEU A 230 -13.05 17.43 -24.52
C LEU A 230 -11.81 17.29 -25.41
N ALA A 231 -11.99 16.94 -26.67
CA ALA A 231 -10.90 16.87 -27.63
C ALA A 231 -10.27 18.26 -27.88
N ALA A 232 -11.08 19.31 -27.98
CA ALA A 232 -10.61 20.68 -28.08
C ALA A 232 -9.81 21.11 -26.85
N LEU A 233 -10.34 20.87 -25.63
CA LEU A 233 -9.63 21.16 -24.38
C LEU A 233 -8.26 20.47 -24.29
N PHE A 234 -8.20 19.20 -24.63
CA PHE A 234 -6.92 18.49 -24.63
C PHE A 234 -5.94 19.05 -25.69
N GLY A 235 -6.45 19.51 -26.84
CA GLY A 235 -5.64 20.17 -27.85
C GLY A 235 -5.08 21.51 -27.35
N GLU A 236 -5.91 22.35 -26.75
CA GLU A 236 -5.54 23.65 -26.18
C GLU A 236 -4.49 23.51 -25.06
N LEU A 237 -4.65 22.52 -24.18
CA LEU A 237 -3.74 22.25 -23.07
C LEU A 237 -2.49 21.46 -23.48
N GLY A 238 -2.39 20.99 -24.72
CA GLY A 238 -1.31 20.12 -25.19
C GLY A 238 -1.27 18.75 -24.49
N ILE A 239 -2.42 18.27 -24.02
CA ILE A 239 -2.54 17.02 -23.27
C ILE A 239 -2.86 15.86 -24.21
N ARG A 240 -2.10 14.78 -24.14
CA ARG A 240 -2.40 13.56 -24.89
C ARG A 240 -3.47 12.72 -24.18
N HIS A 241 -4.62 12.56 -24.83
CA HIS A 241 -5.67 11.67 -24.35
C HIS A 241 -5.34 10.19 -24.62
N LEU A 242 -5.35 9.37 -23.59
CA LEU A 242 -5.18 7.91 -23.67
C LEU A 242 -6.48 7.23 -23.24
N ARG A 243 -6.81 6.12 -23.89
CA ARG A 243 -7.98 5.31 -23.55
C ARG A 243 -7.53 3.93 -23.08
N THR A 244 -8.31 3.33 -22.18
CA THR A 244 -8.07 1.93 -21.80
C THR A 244 -8.26 1.02 -23.01
N ARG A 245 -7.41 -0.02 -23.12
CA ARG A 245 -7.59 -1.00 -24.19
C ARG A 245 -8.90 -1.75 -23.98
N PRO A 246 -9.68 -2.03 -25.05
CA PRO A 246 -10.88 -2.83 -24.95
C PRO A 246 -10.61 -4.15 -24.20
N ARG A 247 -11.50 -4.52 -23.28
CA ARG A 247 -11.39 -5.74 -22.42
C ARG A 247 -10.15 -5.80 -21.53
N ARG A 248 -9.45 -4.67 -21.29
CA ARG A 248 -8.34 -4.55 -20.34
C ARG A 248 -8.56 -3.38 -19.37
N PRO A 249 -9.59 -3.42 -18.52
CA PRO A 249 -9.89 -2.34 -17.56
C PRO A 249 -8.72 -2.08 -16.60
N GLN A 250 -7.85 -3.05 -16.41
CA GLN A 250 -6.65 -2.97 -15.54
C GLN A 250 -5.72 -1.79 -15.85
N THR A 251 -5.83 -1.18 -17.03
CA THR A 251 -5.05 0.02 -17.39
C THR A 251 -5.49 1.26 -16.61
N ASN A 252 -6.76 1.37 -16.17
CA ASN A 252 -7.23 2.44 -15.28
C ASN A 252 -7.26 2.02 -13.79
N GLY A 253 -6.54 0.96 -13.45
CA GLY A 253 -6.60 0.33 -12.12
C GLY A 253 -6.19 1.23 -10.94
N LYS A 254 -5.59 2.42 -11.20
CA LYS A 254 -5.27 3.39 -10.14
C LYS A 254 -6.47 4.21 -9.76
N ALA A 255 -7.24 4.70 -10.73
CA ALA A 255 -8.52 5.36 -10.48
C ALA A 255 -9.53 4.40 -9.84
N GLU A 256 -9.66 3.16 -10.36
CA GLU A 256 -10.53 2.13 -9.78
C GLU A 256 -10.15 1.83 -8.32
N ARG A 257 -8.86 1.70 -8.02
CA ARG A 257 -8.38 1.47 -6.65
C ARG A 257 -8.65 2.67 -5.74
N PHE A 258 -8.45 3.88 -6.23
CA PHE A 258 -8.77 5.10 -5.50
C PHE A 258 -10.27 5.19 -5.21
N ILE A 259 -11.12 4.92 -6.20
CA ILE A 259 -12.58 4.84 -6.03
C ILE A 259 -12.95 3.81 -4.97
N GLY A 260 -12.34 2.63 -5.00
CA GLY A 260 -12.54 1.63 -3.95
C GLY A 260 -12.09 2.08 -2.57
N THR A 261 -11.08 2.94 -2.48
CA THR A 261 -10.59 3.52 -1.22
C THR A 261 -11.55 4.58 -0.71
N ILE A 262 -11.94 5.55 -1.55
CA ILE A 262 -12.87 6.62 -1.17
C ILE A 262 -14.24 6.08 -0.76
N GLN A 263 -14.70 5.01 -1.41
CA GLN A 263 -15.95 4.35 -1.02
C GLN A 263 -15.86 3.73 0.39
N ARG A 264 -14.78 3.01 0.71
CA ARG A 264 -14.62 2.34 2.01
C ARG A 264 -14.27 3.28 3.14
N GLU A 265 -13.39 4.26 2.87
CA GLU A 265 -12.79 5.10 3.90
C GLU A 265 -13.51 6.44 4.07
N TRP A 266 -14.42 6.81 3.14
CA TRP A 266 -15.22 8.01 3.22
C TRP A 266 -16.72 7.75 2.98
N ALA A 267 -17.12 7.39 1.75
CA ALA A 267 -18.54 7.42 1.35
C ALA A 267 -19.42 6.50 2.20
N TYR A 268 -18.88 5.36 2.64
CA TYR A 268 -19.57 4.34 3.44
C TYR A 268 -18.86 4.01 4.75
N ALA A 269 -17.88 4.82 5.17
CA ALA A 269 -17.11 4.60 6.39
C ALA A 269 -17.94 4.79 7.66
N ARG A 270 -18.92 5.68 7.62
CA ARG A 270 -19.86 5.96 8.70
C ARG A 270 -21.27 6.18 8.17
N LEU A 271 -22.22 6.23 9.07
CA LEU A 271 -23.60 6.59 8.76
C LEU A 271 -23.71 8.11 8.70
N PHE A 272 -24.31 8.62 7.63
CA PHE A 272 -24.62 10.03 7.44
C PHE A 272 -26.14 10.22 7.52
N ARG A 273 -26.57 11.31 8.14
CA ARG A 273 -27.98 11.67 8.27
C ARG A 273 -28.54 12.39 7.04
N SER A 274 -27.67 12.92 6.20
CA SER A 274 -28.04 13.56 4.94
C SER A 274 -26.92 13.50 3.92
N ASN A 275 -27.27 13.73 2.66
CA ASN A 275 -26.28 13.83 1.59
C ASN A 275 -25.39 15.05 1.75
N GLN A 276 -25.94 16.17 2.21
CA GLN A 276 -25.19 17.39 2.48
C GLN A 276 -24.11 17.15 3.55
N GLU A 277 -24.46 16.45 4.65
CA GLU A 277 -23.49 16.07 5.68
C GLU A 277 -22.35 15.24 5.09
N ARG A 278 -22.67 14.24 4.24
CA ARG A 278 -21.66 13.43 3.58
C ARG A 278 -20.74 14.27 2.71
N LEU A 279 -21.31 15.08 1.82
CA LEU A 279 -20.54 15.88 0.86
C LEU A 279 -19.68 16.95 1.55
N ALA A 280 -20.14 17.55 2.63
CA ALA A 280 -19.38 18.53 3.41
C ALA A 280 -18.08 17.97 3.98
N THR A 281 -17.97 16.64 4.16
CA THR A 281 -16.75 15.99 4.67
C THR A 281 -15.76 15.59 3.58
N LEU A 282 -16.13 15.67 2.32
CA LEU A 282 -15.28 15.23 1.20
C LEU A 282 -13.95 16.00 1.10
N PRO A 283 -13.94 17.34 1.14
CA PRO A 283 -12.68 18.10 1.01
C PRO A 283 -11.66 17.72 2.08
N GLY A 284 -12.11 17.62 3.35
CA GLY A 284 -11.24 17.25 4.47
C GLY A 284 -10.71 15.81 4.35
N TRP A 285 -11.51 14.91 3.78
CA TRP A 285 -11.07 13.55 3.54
C TRP A 285 -10.03 13.47 2.40
N VAL A 286 -10.24 14.22 1.30
CA VAL A 286 -9.28 14.28 0.17
C VAL A 286 -7.95 14.88 0.64
N ASP A 287 -7.99 15.94 1.45
CA ASP A 287 -6.78 16.50 2.06
C ASP A 287 -6.05 15.47 2.92
N ALA A 288 -6.79 14.76 3.78
CA ALA A 288 -6.21 13.70 4.61
C ALA A 288 -5.62 12.56 3.77
N TYR A 289 -6.29 12.17 2.66
CA TYR A 289 -5.77 11.18 1.72
C TYR A 289 -4.45 11.63 1.10
N ASN A 290 -4.37 12.85 0.63
CA ASN A 290 -3.19 13.38 -0.04
C ASN A 290 -2.02 13.65 0.93
N ARG A 291 -2.28 14.20 2.12
CA ARG A 291 -1.24 14.73 3.02
C ARG A 291 -0.95 13.88 4.25
N ARG A 292 -1.87 13.02 4.68
CA ARG A 292 -1.75 12.31 5.97
C ARG A 292 -1.83 10.79 5.85
N ARG A 293 -2.44 10.27 4.80
CA ARG A 293 -2.63 8.83 4.64
C ARG A 293 -1.38 8.16 4.08
N PRO A 294 -0.70 7.26 4.83
CA PRO A 294 0.43 6.51 4.31
C PRO A 294 -0.03 5.44 3.30
N HIS A 295 0.75 5.26 2.23
CA HIS A 295 0.45 4.32 1.16
C HIS A 295 1.49 3.21 1.07
N ALA A 296 1.05 1.95 1.15
CA ALA A 296 1.95 0.80 1.00
C ALA A 296 2.63 0.73 -0.39
N GLY A 297 2.01 1.31 -1.43
CA GLY A 297 2.59 1.38 -2.77
C GLY A 297 3.58 2.53 -2.96
N LEU A 298 3.75 3.37 -1.95
CA LEU A 298 4.68 4.50 -1.87
C LEU A 298 5.62 4.33 -0.66
N ASP A 299 5.92 3.10 -0.30
CA ASP A 299 6.81 2.74 0.82
C ASP A 299 6.45 3.40 2.16
N GLY A 300 5.14 3.62 2.37
CA GLY A 300 4.61 4.23 3.58
C GLY A 300 4.57 5.76 3.56
N MET A 301 5.01 6.40 2.49
CA MET A 301 4.89 7.86 2.33
C MET A 301 3.47 8.27 1.96
N THR A 302 3.15 9.55 2.17
CA THR A 302 1.89 10.14 1.69
C THR A 302 2.01 10.53 0.22
N PRO A 303 0.90 10.61 -0.53
CA PRO A 303 0.91 11.07 -1.92
C PRO A 303 1.61 12.41 -2.10
N MET A 304 1.30 13.39 -1.25
CA MET A 304 1.88 14.72 -1.35
C MET A 304 3.38 14.74 -1.05
N THR A 305 3.86 13.96 -0.09
CA THR A 305 5.31 13.82 0.18
C THR A 305 6.04 13.29 -1.06
N VAL A 306 5.48 12.27 -1.72
CA VAL A 306 6.09 11.71 -2.94
C VAL A 306 6.05 12.71 -4.09
N LEU A 307 4.97 13.50 -4.21
CA LEU A 307 4.87 14.51 -5.24
C LEU A 307 5.95 15.58 -5.08
N VAL A 308 6.06 16.16 -3.88
CA VAL A 308 7.07 17.21 -3.58
C VAL A 308 8.48 16.70 -3.86
N ASN A 309 8.85 15.52 -3.33
CA ASN A 309 10.19 14.95 -3.56
C ASN A 309 10.49 14.79 -5.06
N LYS A 310 9.50 14.32 -5.85
CA LYS A 310 9.70 14.11 -7.29
C LYS A 310 9.68 15.39 -8.12
N VAL A 311 9.01 16.44 -7.69
CA VAL A 311 9.07 17.77 -8.34
C VAL A 311 10.42 18.39 -8.10
N GLU A 312 10.92 18.39 -6.85
CA GLU A 312 12.25 18.89 -6.50
C GLU A 312 13.39 18.14 -7.21
N GLU A 313 13.27 16.80 -7.39
CA GLU A 313 14.25 16.01 -8.14
C GLU A 313 14.31 16.34 -9.65
N ASN A 314 13.21 16.88 -10.23
CA ASN A 314 13.15 17.22 -11.64
C ASN A 314 13.58 18.66 -11.96
N ASP A 315 13.72 19.52 -10.94
CA ASP A 315 14.16 20.93 -11.08
C ASP A 315 15.69 21.07 -10.96
N ILE A 316 16.42 19.97 -10.72
CA ILE A 316 17.90 19.89 -10.68
C ILE A 316 18.39 19.28 -12.00
#